data_23afe952671ce4e1a544fe06716d8fda
#
_entry.id   23afe952671ce4e1a544fe06716d8fda
#
_cell.length_a   1.000
_cell.length_b   1.000
_cell.length_c   1.000
_cell.angle_alpha   90.00
_cell.angle_beta   90.00
_cell.angle_gamma   90.00
#
_symmetry.space_group_name_H-M   'P 1'
#
loop_
_entity.id
_entity.type
_entity.pdbx_description
1 polymer ?
#
loop_
_entity_poly.entity_id
_entity_poly.type
_entity_poly.pdbx_seq_one_letter_code
_entity_poly.pdbx_strand_id
1 'polypeptide(L)'
;MPQNRVRVIGGQWRSRMLRFPAAPGLRPTPDRVRETLFNWLGQDLSGRACLDLFAGSGALGFEAASRGARPVILVERDRRIAESLQASAQALQADGAGDGAAEVVRADALEFLQYDRRSYDVMFVDPPYAFWEQAGQSLALLFARLAPRLTHASGVYLEAPRFPDLPSGWRSVKRGRAGAVHFQLLQYEAVRE
;
A
#
# COMPACT_ATOMS: atom_id res chain seq x y z
N MET A 1 1.80 25.16 -8.19
CA MET A 1 0.61 24.41 -7.78
C MET A 1 0.74 24.08 -6.31
N PRO A 2 -0.34 24.10 -5.51
CA PRO A 2 -0.25 23.72 -4.11
C PRO A 2 0.23 22.26 -4.00
N GLN A 3 1.22 22.05 -3.14
CA GLN A 3 1.76 20.72 -2.83
C GLN A 3 1.38 20.33 -1.40
N ASN A 4 0.82 19.16 -1.26
CA ASN A 4 0.59 18.54 0.04
C ASN A 4 1.86 17.84 0.53
N ARG A 5 1.91 17.56 1.83
CA ARG A 5 3.05 16.87 2.45
C ARG A 5 2.56 15.79 3.40
N VAL A 6 3.29 14.70 3.47
CA VAL A 6 3.12 13.67 4.48
C VAL A 6 4.48 13.29 5.05
N ARG A 7 4.55 13.04 6.34
CA ARG A 7 5.79 12.71 7.04
C ARG A 7 5.97 11.19 7.13
N VAL A 8 7.17 10.70 6.88
CA VAL A 8 7.60 9.33 7.25
C VAL A 8 7.74 9.28 8.78
N ILE A 9 7.10 8.30 9.44
CA ILE A 9 7.00 8.26 10.90
C ILE A 9 8.02 7.33 11.56
N GLY A 10 8.59 6.36 10.82
CA GLY A 10 9.55 5.39 11.36
C GLY A 10 10.64 5.01 10.36
N GLY A 11 11.56 4.14 10.81
CA GLY A 11 12.65 3.64 9.98
C GLY A 11 13.76 4.67 9.69
N GLN A 12 14.57 4.37 8.68
CA GLN A 12 15.74 5.16 8.33
C GLN A 12 15.43 6.57 7.81
N TRP A 13 14.22 6.77 7.24
CA TRP A 13 13.77 8.07 6.72
C TRP A 13 12.84 8.81 7.67
N ARG A 14 12.81 8.42 8.93
CA ARG A 14 11.97 9.09 9.93
C ARG A 14 12.11 10.61 9.85
N SER A 15 10.96 11.30 9.92
CA SER A 15 10.80 12.76 9.81
C SER A 15 11.01 13.34 8.40
N ARG A 16 11.37 12.55 7.39
CA ARG A 16 11.39 13.02 6.01
C ARG A 16 9.99 13.36 5.53
N MET A 17 9.91 14.42 4.73
CA MET A 17 8.66 14.92 4.16
C MET A 17 8.54 14.50 2.70
N LEU A 18 7.54 13.66 2.42
CA LEU A 18 7.12 13.33 1.06
C LEU A 18 6.21 14.43 0.54
N ARG A 19 6.44 14.88 -0.68
CA ARG A 19 5.62 15.89 -1.36
C ARG A 19 4.77 15.22 -2.41
N PHE A 20 3.51 15.63 -2.52
CA PHE A 20 2.62 15.12 -3.55
C PHE A 20 1.66 16.20 -4.04
N PRO A 21 1.19 16.15 -5.30
CA PRO A 21 0.28 17.14 -5.85
C PRO A 21 -1.07 17.09 -5.16
N ALA A 22 -1.75 18.22 -5.05
CA ALA A 22 -3.14 18.22 -4.66
C ALA A 22 -3.97 17.60 -5.80
N ALA A 23 -4.75 16.56 -5.45
CA ALA A 23 -5.68 15.90 -6.36
C ALA A 23 -7.00 15.59 -5.63
N PRO A 24 -8.15 15.62 -6.32
CA PRO A 24 -9.42 15.26 -5.70
C PRO A 24 -9.37 13.85 -5.10
N GLY A 25 -9.80 13.71 -3.84
CA GLY A 25 -9.82 12.43 -3.14
C GLY A 25 -8.47 11.92 -2.63
N LEU A 26 -7.36 12.53 -3.03
CA LEU A 26 -6.02 12.13 -2.56
C LEU A 26 -5.77 12.70 -1.15
N ARG A 27 -5.84 11.83 -0.16
CA ARG A 27 -5.48 12.13 1.24
C ARG A 27 -4.51 11.06 1.72
N PRO A 28 -3.41 11.42 2.38
CA PRO A 28 -2.53 10.42 2.95
C PRO A 28 -3.22 9.74 4.12
N THR A 29 -2.97 8.45 4.29
CA THR A 29 -3.36 7.70 5.49
C THR A 29 -2.81 8.41 6.73
N PRO A 30 -3.66 8.74 7.73
CA PRO A 30 -3.25 9.49 8.91
C PRO A 30 -2.11 8.80 9.68
N ASP A 31 -1.24 9.59 10.32
CA ASP A 31 -0.10 9.09 11.10
C ASP A 31 -0.52 8.01 12.10
N ARG A 32 -1.61 8.23 12.86
CA ARG A 32 -2.12 7.27 13.84
C ARG A 32 -2.52 5.93 13.22
N VAL A 33 -3.10 5.94 12.03
CA VAL A 33 -3.48 4.71 11.32
C VAL A 33 -2.22 3.96 10.87
N ARG A 34 -1.24 4.69 10.32
CA ARG A 34 0.05 4.13 9.92
C ARG A 34 0.83 3.56 11.11
N GLU A 35 0.86 4.25 12.25
CA GLU A 35 1.44 3.73 13.50
C GLU A 35 0.77 2.40 13.91
N THR A 36 -0.56 2.34 13.89
CA THR A 36 -1.31 1.13 14.21
C THR A 36 -0.97 0.00 13.23
N LEU A 37 -0.97 0.29 11.94
CA LEU A 37 -0.64 -0.69 10.90
C LEU A 37 0.75 -1.28 11.08
N PHE A 38 1.79 -0.43 11.23
CA PHE A 38 3.17 -0.90 11.37
C PHE A 38 3.42 -1.56 12.72
N ASN A 39 2.62 -1.28 13.76
CA ASN A 39 2.60 -2.08 14.98
C ASN A 39 2.04 -3.49 14.74
N TRP A 40 1.05 -3.63 13.85
CA TRP A 40 0.51 -4.95 13.49
C TRP A 40 1.47 -5.77 12.63
N LEU A 41 2.18 -5.12 11.71
CA LEU A 41 3.12 -5.78 10.78
C LEU A 41 4.49 -6.09 11.41
N GLY A 42 4.81 -5.43 12.52
CA GLY A 42 6.16 -5.32 13.07
C GLY A 42 6.86 -4.04 12.60
N GLN A 43 7.73 -3.51 13.43
CA GLN A 43 8.43 -2.25 13.17
C GLN A 43 9.57 -2.39 12.16
N ASP A 44 10.13 -3.60 12.03
CA ASP A 44 11.17 -3.98 11.08
C ASP A 44 10.57 -4.84 9.97
N LEU A 45 10.72 -4.39 8.74
CA LEU A 45 10.27 -5.09 7.53
C LEU A 45 11.47 -5.55 6.67
N SER A 46 12.66 -5.63 7.24
CA SER A 46 13.86 -6.11 6.52
C SER A 46 13.61 -7.48 5.89
N GLY A 47 13.97 -7.60 4.61
CA GLY A 47 13.79 -8.82 3.82
C GLY A 47 12.36 -9.09 3.35
N ARG A 48 11.39 -8.21 3.63
CA ARG A 48 10.02 -8.35 3.15
C ARG A 48 9.80 -7.60 1.84
N ALA A 49 9.23 -8.27 0.86
CA ALA A 49 8.74 -7.66 -0.37
C ALA A 49 7.38 -7.01 -0.13
N CYS A 50 7.22 -5.74 -0.47
CA CYS A 50 5.99 -4.98 -0.27
C CYS A 50 5.42 -4.43 -1.57
N LEU A 51 4.09 -4.39 -1.67
CA LEU A 51 3.34 -3.78 -2.77
C LEU A 51 2.40 -2.72 -2.21
N ASP A 52 2.52 -1.48 -2.67
CA ASP A 52 1.53 -0.41 -2.44
C ASP A 52 0.72 -0.24 -3.72
N LEU A 53 -0.45 -0.88 -3.75
CA LEU A 53 -1.22 -1.09 -4.98
C LEU A 53 -1.99 0.17 -5.44
N PHE A 54 -2.24 1.11 -4.53
CA PHE A 54 -2.90 2.38 -4.78
C PHE A 54 -2.08 3.49 -4.11
N ALA A 55 -0.85 3.67 -4.58
CA ALA A 55 0.18 4.36 -3.80
C ALA A 55 -0.14 5.82 -3.45
N GLY A 56 -0.87 6.54 -4.28
CA GLY A 56 -1.31 7.90 -3.99
C GLY A 56 -0.17 8.81 -3.52
N SER A 57 -0.17 9.19 -2.24
CA SER A 57 0.89 9.99 -1.63
C SER A 57 2.21 9.23 -1.40
N GLY A 58 2.20 7.90 -1.53
CA GLY A 58 3.31 7.01 -1.19
C GLY A 58 3.52 6.79 0.32
N ALA A 59 2.58 7.24 1.15
CA ALA A 59 2.75 7.22 2.60
C ALA A 59 2.99 5.80 3.16
N LEU A 60 2.34 4.77 2.63
CA LEU A 60 2.49 3.38 3.09
C LEU A 60 3.73 2.72 2.48
N GLY A 61 3.91 2.82 1.17
CA GLY A 61 5.04 2.22 0.48
C GLY A 61 6.39 2.78 0.94
N PHE A 62 6.53 4.11 1.03
CA PHE A 62 7.77 4.71 1.52
C PHE A 62 7.99 4.47 3.02
N GLU A 63 6.94 4.37 3.83
CA GLU A 63 7.06 3.97 5.22
C GLU A 63 7.60 2.54 5.33
N ALA A 64 7.09 1.60 4.53
CA ALA A 64 7.60 0.23 4.48
C ALA A 64 9.07 0.18 4.04
N ALA A 65 9.43 0.91 2.98
CA ALA A 65 10.82 1.02 2.53
C ALA A 65 11.74 1.63 3.59
N SER A 66 11.27 2.65 4.30
CA SER A 66 11.98 3.27 5.44
C SER A 66 12.27 2.27 6.57
N ARG A 67 11.41 1.26 6.74
CA ARG A 67 11.51 0.18 7.74
C ARG A 67 12.25 -1.04 7.23
N GLY A 68 12.95 -0.92 6.11
CA GLY A 68 13.83 -1.96 5.57
C GLY A 68 13.19 -2.91 4.56
N ALA A 69 11.92 -2.75 4.21
CA ALA A 69 11.30 -3.57 3.16
C ALA A 69 12.02 -3.42 1.82
N ARG A 70 12.26 -4.53 1.14
CA ARG A 70 12.90 -4.61 -0.19
C ARG A 70 12.48 -5.89 -0.91
N PRO A 71 12.03 -5.81 -2.18
CA PRO A 71 11.68 -4.58 -2.90
C PRO A 71 10.36 -3.97 -2.38
N VAL A 72 10.15 -2.68 -2.64
CA VAL A 72 8.86 -2.03 -2.45
C VAL A 72 8.37 -1.51 -3.79
N ILE A 73 7.21 -1.96 -4.24
CA ILE A 73 6.60 -1.54 -5.50
C ILE A 73 5.44 -0.61 -5.17
N LEU A 74 5.43 0.58 -5.77
CA LEU A 74 4.35 1.56 -5.66
C LEU A 74 3.64 1.66 -7.00
N VAL A 75 2.35 1.32 -7.04
CA VAL A 75 1.53 1.37 -8.25
C VAL A 75 0.60 2.59 -8.18
N GLU A 76 0.64 3.42 -9.21
CA GLU A 76 -0.20 4.62 -9.30
C GLU A 76 -0.60 4.87 -10.76
N ARG A 77 -1.90 5.09 -11.00
CA ARG A 77 -2.41 5.30 -12.36
C ARG A 77 -2.28 6.75 -12.85
N ASP A 78 -2.41 7.71 -11.93
CA ASP A 78 -2.32 9.13 -12.28
C ASP A 78 -0.87 9.49 -12.59
N ARG A 79 -0.65 10.05 -13.79
CA ARG A 79 0.68 10.39 -14.27
C ARG A 79 1.40 11.39 -13.36
N ARG A 80 0.70 12.43 -12.89
CA ARG A 80 1.31 13.51 -12.10
C ARG A 80 1.68 13.02 -10.70
N ILE A 81 0.85 12.14 -10.13
CA ILE A 81 1.12 11.52 -8.84
C ILE A 81 2.28 10.54 -8.98
N ALA A 82 2.31 9.71 -10.02
CA ALA A 82 3.40 8.77 -10.28
C ALA A 82 4.75 9.50 -10.49
N GLU A 83 4.78 10.62 -11.24
CA GLU A 83 5.97 11.46 -11.41
C GLU A 83 6.46 12.04 -10.06
N SER A 84 5.55 12.42 -9.17
CA SER A 84 5.88 12.91 -7.82
C SER A 84 6.43 11.79 -6.93
N LEU A 85 5.88 10.57 -7.04
CA LEU A 85 6.40 9.39 -6.34
C LEU A 85 7.82 9.05 -6.82
N GLN A 86 8.06 9.09 -8.12
CA GLN A 86 9.40 8.85 -8.70
C GLN A 86 10.43 9.88 -8.19
N ALA A 87 10.06 11.15 -8.16
CA ALA A 87 10.94 12.19 -7.60
C ALA A 87 11.23 11.97 -6.11
N SER A 88 10.23 11.54 -5.33
CA SER A 88 10.41 11.19 -3.92
C SER A 88 11.32 9.98 -3.74
N ALA A 89 11.14 8.93 -4.55
CA ALA A 89 11.99 7.74 -4.52
C ALA A 89 13.46 8.08 -4.81
N GLN A 90 13.71 8.88 -5.85
CA GLN A 90 15.06 9.35 -6.22
C GLN A 90 15.71 10.18 -5.10
N ALA A 91 14.96 11.11 -4.50
CA ALA A 91 15.47 11.93 -3.40
C ALA A 91 15.84 11.09 -2.17
N LEU A 92 15.02 10.09 -1.82
CA LEU A 92 15.28 9.20 -0.69
C LEU A 92 16.46 8.26 -0.96
N GLN A 93 16.64 7.80 -2.20
CA GLN A 93 17.80 6.99 -2.60
C GLN A 93 19.12 7.78 -2.54
N ALA A 94 19.12 9.02 -3.01
CA ALA A 94 20.28 9.90 -2.95
C ALA A 94 20.76 10.17 -1.51
N ASP A 95 19.86 10.08 -0.53
CA ASP A 95 20.17 10.24 0.90
C ASP A 95 20.72 8.96 1.57
N GLY A 96 21.18 7.97 0.80
CA GLY A 96 21.89 6.78 1.30
C GLY A 96 21.00 5.56 1.54
N ALA A 97 19.79 5.53 0.98
CA ALA A 97 18.87 4.40 1.13
C ALA A 97 19.29 3.10 0.39
N GLY A 98 20.36 3.14 -0.37
CA GLY A 98 20.76 2.05 -1.26
C GLY A 98 19.87 1.94 -2.52
N ASP A 99 20.42 1.38 -3.60
CA ASP A 99 19.68 1.15 -4.84
C ASP A 99 18.53 0.16 -4.65
N GLY A 100 17.36 0.44 -5.28
CA GLY A 100 16.24 -0.49 -5.36
C GLY A 100 15.28 -0.49 -4.17
N ALA A 101 15.35 0.51 -3.27
CA ALA A 101 14.44 0.57 -2.12
C ALA A 101 12.96 0.68 -2.51
N ALA A 102 12.64 1.45 -3.56
CA ALA A 102 11.28 1.67 -4.01
C ALA A 102 11.24 1.85 -5.54
N GLU A 103 10.41 1.06 -6.18
CA GLU A 103 10.10 1.12 -7.63
C GLU A 103 8.70 1.68 -7.82
N VAL A 104 8.55 2.71 -8.66
CA VAL A 104 7.26 3.30 -8.99
C VAL A 104 6.82 2.82 -10.37
N VAL A 105 5.64 2.20 -10.43
CA VAL A 105 5.03 1.69 -11.64
C VAL A 105 3.77 2.49 -11.95
N ARG A 106 3.74 3.15 -13.10
CA ARG A 106 2.52 3.81 -13.56
C ARG A 106 1.60 2.82 -14.26
N ALA A 107 0.55 2.38 -13.57
CA ALA A 107 -0.43 1.44 -14.10
C ALA A 107 -1.77 1.55 -13.37
N ASP A 108 -2.83 1.01 -13.94
CA ASP A 108 -4.04 0.66 -13.20
C ASP A 108 -3.73 -0.54 -12.27
N ALA A 109 -4.28 -0.49 -11.06
CA ALA A 109 -4.01 -1.49 -10.03
C ALA A 109 -4.42 -2.92 -10.45
N LEU A 110 -5.60 -3.07 -11.01
CA LEU A 110 -6.09 -4.38 -11.44
C LEU A 110 -5.32 -4.87 -12.67
N GLU A 111 -5.01 -3.99 -13.61
CA GLU A 111 -4.18 -4.34 -14.76
C GLU A 111 -2.77 -4.74 -14.33
N PHE A 112 -2.15 -4.01 -13.42
CA PHE A 112 -0.85 -4.37 -12.85
C PHE A 112 -0.87 -5.79 -12.27
N LEU A 113 -1.82 -6.12 -11.42
CA LEU A 113 -1.94 -7.46 -10.81
C LEU A 113 -2.17 -8.58 -11.85
N GLN A 114 -2.72 -8.27 -13.01
CA GLN A 114 -2.93 -9.25 -14.07
C GLN A 114 -1.60 -9.73 -14.66
N TYR A 115 -0.64 -8.82 -14.83
CA TYR A 115 0.62 -9.11 -15.54
C TYR A 115 1.80 -9.29 -14.58
N ASP A 116 1.77 -8.74 -13.38
CA ASP A 116 2.82 -8.93 -12.39
C ASP A 116 2.92 -10.40 -11.96
N ARG A 117 4.13 -10.91 -11.80
CA ARG A 117 4.42 -12.30 -11.42
C ARG A 117 5.15 -12.42 -10.09
N ARG A 118 5.46 -11.29 -9.46
CA ARG A 118 6.14 -11.22 -8.17
C ARG A 118 5.22 -11.70 -7.06
N SER A 119 5.83 -12.14 -5.96
CA SER A 119 5.13 -12.44 -4.71
C SER A 119 5.52 -11.44 -3.64
N TYR A 120 4.61 -11.16 -2.72
CA TYR A 120 4.75 -10.13 -1.71
C TYR A 120 4.40 -10.66 -0.32
N ASP A 121 5.15 -10.15 0.68
CA ASP A 121 4.90 -10.45 2.09
C ASP A 121 3.89 -9.47 2.70
N VAL A 122 3.83 -8.26 2.16
CA VAL A 122 2.86 -7.24 2.58
C VAL A 122 2.30 -6.54 1.35
N MET A 123 0.98 -6.44 1.29
CA MET A 123 0.30 -5.61 0.28
C MET A 123 -0.55 -4.55 0.97
N PHE A 124 -0.39 -3.30 0.54
CA PHE A 124 -1.24 -2.18 0.95
C PHE A 124 -2.28 -1.94 -0.13
N VAL A 125 -3.54 -1.94 0.26
CA VAL A 125 -4.70 -1.83 -0.61
C VAL A 125 -5.61 -0.74 -0.05
N ASP A 126 -5.46 0.48 -0.55
CA ASP A 126 -6.25 1.65 -0.19
C ASP A 126 -6.89 2.26 -1.45
N PRO A 127 -7.92 1.60 -2.01
CA PRO A 127 -8.54 2.05 -3.25
C PRO A 127 -9.24 3.39 -3.07
N PRO A 128 -9.27 4.25 -4.11
CA PRO A 128 -10.00 5.51 -4.07
C PRO A 128 -11.50 5.27 -3.90
N TYR A 129 -12.23 6.28 -3.39
CA TYR A 129 -13.64 6.16 -3.06
C TYR A 129 -14.50 5.66 -4.24
N ALA A 130 -14.18 6.10 -5.47
CA ALA A 130 -14.86 5.66 -6.68
C ALA A 130 -14.77 4.14 -6.95
N PHE A 131 -13.74 3.46 -6.43
CA PHE A 131 -13.63 2.01 -6.50
C PHE A 131 -14.75 1.33 -5.70
N TRP A 132 -15.09 1.89 -4.53
CA TRP A 132 -16.10 1.34 -3.64
C TRP A 132 -17.53 1.57 -4.14
N GLU A 133 -17.78 2.56 -4.98
CA GLU A 133 -19.07 2.80 -5.63
C GLU A 133 -19.41 1.70 -6.64
N GLN A 134 -18.41 1.01 -7.18
CA GLN A 134 -18.52 -0.07 -8.15
C GLN A 134 -17.99 -1.41 -7.60
N ALA A 135 -17.96 -1.56 -6.27
CA ALA A 135 -17.17 -2.57 -5.58
C ALA A 135 -17.56 -4.05 -5.88
N GLY A 136 -18.78 -4.36 -6.30
CA GLY A 136 -19.23 -5.74 -6.42
C GLY A 136 -18.27 -6.65 -7.21
N GLN A 137 -18.18 -6.45 -8.51
CA GLN A 137 -17.27 -7.25 -9.38
C GLN A 137 -15.81 -6.88 -9.20
N SER A 138 -15.51 -5.58 -9.01
CA SER A 138 -14.14 -5.08 -8.85
C SER A 138 -13.47 -5.62 -7.60
N LEU A 139 -14.19 -5.78 -6.49
CA LEU A 139 -13.67 -6.32 -5.24
C LEU A 139 -13.37 -7.82 -5.34
N ALA A 140 -14.28 -8.59 -5.94
CA ALA A 140 -14.07 -10.02 -6.17
C ALA A 140 -12.84 -10.26 -7.07
N LEU A 141 -12.70 -9.48 -8.16
CA LEU A 141 -11.57 -9.54 -9.04
C LEU A 141 -10.25 -9.14 -8.35
N LEU A 142 -10.29 -8.10 -7.50
CA LEU A 142 -9.15 -7.67 -6.72
C LEU A 142 -8.64 -8.82 -5.82
N PHE A 143 -9.51 -9.43 -5.03
CA PHE A 143 -9.14 -10.54 -4.16
C PHE A 143 -8.62 -11.77 -4.93
N ALA A 144 -9.25 -12.09 -6.06
CA ALA A 144 -8.80 -13.18 -6.94
C ALA A 144 -7.40 -12.94 -7.50
N ARG A 145 -7.03 -11.68 -7.78
CA ARG A 145 -5.71 -11.31 -8.30
C ARG A 145 -4.66 -11.14 -7.20
N LEU A 146 -5.05 -10.77 -5.99
CA LEU A 146 -4.13 -10.67 -4.84
C LEU A 146 -3.67 -12.04 -4.35
N ALA A 147 -4.59 -13.01 -4.24
CA ALA A 147 -4.31 -14.32 -3.64
C ALA A 147 -3.07 -15.04 -4.23
N PRO A 148 -2.88 -15.14 -5.56
CA PRO A 148 -1.71 -15.83 -6.14
C PRO A 148 -0.40 -15.05 -6.01
N ARG A 149 -0.43 -13.81 -5.48
CA ARG A 149 0.73 -12.95 -5.28
C ARG A 149 1.21 -12.91 -3.83
N LEU A 150 0.58 -13.67 -2.94
CA LEU A 150 0.91 -13.71 -1.53
C LEU A 150 1.94 -14.79 -1.24
N THR A 151 2.93 -14.48 -0.39
CA THR A 151 3.81 -15.47 0.23
C THR A 151 3.08 -16.17 1.39
N HIS A 152 3.68 -17.24 1.95
CA HIS A 152 3.03 -18.07 2.98
C HIS A 152 2.73 -17.32 4.30
N ALA A 153 3.46 -16.26 4.62
CA ALA A 153 3.31 -15.47 5.85
C ALA A 153 2.81 -14.05 5.60
N SER A 154 2.13 -13.84 4.48
CA SER A 154 1.75 -12.52 4.00
C SER A 154 0.57 -11.90 4.74
N GLY A 155 0.55 -10.56 4.72
CA GLY A 155 -0.56 -9.75 5.19
C GLY A 155 -1.03 -8.76 4.14
N VAL A 156 -2.35 -8.62 3.97
CA VAL A 156 -2.94 -7.58 3.13
C VAL A 156 -3.63 -6.56 4.01
N TYR A 157 -3.11 -5.35 4.01
CA TYR A 157 -3.78 -4.21 4.61
C TYR A 157 -4.83 -3.67 3.65
N LEU A 158 -6.05 -3.55 4.09
CA LEU A 158 -7.17 -3.02 3.31
C LEU A 158 -7.84 -1.86 4.04
N GLU A 159 -7.92 -0.70 3.37
CA GLU A 159 -8.78 0.42 3.78
C GLU A 159 -10.10 0.41 2.98
N ALA A 160 -11.20 0.74 3.67
CA ALA A 160 -12.54 0.73 3.10
C ALA A 160 -13.48 1.68 3.86
N PRO A 161 -14.54 2.20 3.23
CA PRO A 161 -15.56 2.98 3.94
C PRO A 161 -16.36 2.15 4.94
N ARG A 162 -16.38 0.84 4.79
CA ARG A 162 -16.93 -0.17 5.73
C ARG A 162 -16.18 -1.48 5.55
N PHE A 163 -16.24 -2.38 6.54
CA PHE A 163 -15.69 -3.72 6.38
C PHE A 163 -16.47 -4.47 5.30
N PRO A 164 -15.83 -4.84 4.17
CA PRO A 164 -16.49 -5.62 3.14
C PRO A 164 -16.64 -7.09 3.56
N ASP A 165 -17.59 -7.78 2.93
CA ASP A 165 -17.64 -9.23 2.97
C ASP A 165 -16.40 -9.79 2.27
N LEU A 166 -15.75 -10.76 2.92
CA LEU A 166 -14.53 -11.36 2.42
C LEU A 166 -14.85 -12.64 1.64
N PRO A 167 -14.23 -12.88 0.48
CA PRO A 167 -14.37 -14.15 -0.23
C PRO A 167 -13.81 -15.32 0.58
N SER A 168 -14.17 -16.55 0.19
CA SER A 168 -13.64 -17.78 0.79
C SER A 168 -12.11 -17.80 0.78
N GLY A 169 -11.51 -18.31 1.85
CA GLY A 169 -10.07 -18.33 2.07
C GLY A 169 -9.50 -17.04 2.66
N TRP A 170 -10.24 -15.93 2.67
CA TRP A 170 -9.79 -14.68 3.27
C TRP A 170 -10.35 -14.50 4.68
N ARG A 171 -9.50 -14.09 5.60
CA ARG A 171 -9.91 -13.76 6.98
C ARG A 171 -9.27 -12.48 7.47
N SER A 172 -10.00 -11.73 8.28
CA SER A 172 -9.49 -10.55 8.96
C SER A 172 -8.84 -10.96 10.29
N VAL A 173 -7.56 -10.64 10.46
CA VAL A 173 -6.79 -10.95 11.68
C VAL A 173 -6.66 -9.76 12.63
N LYS A 174 -6.78 -8.54 12.10
CA LYS A 174 -6.79 -7.29 12.87
C LYS A 174 -7.79 -6.34 12.24
N ARG A 175 -8.47 -5.53 13.05
CA ARG A 175 -9.41 -4.49 12.59
C ARG A 175 -9.22 -3.21 13.38
N GLY A 176 -9.40 -2.08 12.70
CA GLY A 176 -9.37 -0.76 13.30
C GLY A 176 -10.32 0.20 12.60
N ARG A 177 -10.57 1.32 13.25
CA ARG A 177 -11.38 2.41 12.69
C ARG A 177 -10.76 3.76 13.06
N ALA A 178 -10.74 4.67 12.10
CA ALA A 178 -10.33 6.06 12.30
C ALA A 178 -11.28 6.99 11.55
N GLY A 179 -12.15 7.67 12.27
CA GLY A 179 -13.22 8.46 11.66
C GLY A 179 -14.16 7.59 10.83
N ALA A 180 -14.31 7.94 9.56
CA ALA A 180 -15.13 7.20 8.60
C ALA A 180 -14.38 6.03 7.92
N VAL A 181 -13.07 5.89 8.16
CA VAL A 181 -12.25 4.86 7.54
C VAL A 181 -12.21 3.61 8.40
N HIS A 182 -12.49 2.46 7.79
CA HIS A 182 -12.30 1.14 8.37
C HIS A 182 -11.05 0.52 7.74
N PHE A 183 -10.16 -0.01 8.56
CA PHE A 183 -8.96 -0.65 8.07
C PHE A 183 -8.74 -2.00 8.75
N GLN A 184 -8.17 -2.93 8.03
CA GLN A 184 -7.98 -4.29 8.51
C GLN A 184 -6.73 -4.94 7.91
N LEU A 185 -6.16 -5.85 8.66
CA LEU A 185 -5.12 -6.76 8.17
C LEU A 185 -5.77 -8.09 7.84
N LEU A 186 -5.60 -8.53 6.62
CA LEU A 186 -6.16 -9.76 6.08
C LEU A 186 -5.06 -10.80 5.89
N GLN A 187 -5.43 -12.07 6.01
CA GLN A 187 -4.65 -13.22 5.59
C GLN A 187 -5.47 -14.08 4.63
N TYR A 188 -4.77 -14.75 3.74
CA TYR A 188 -5.36 -15.71 2.82
C TYR A 188 -4.83 -17.11 3.13
N GLU A 189 -5.74 -18.05 3.30
CA GLU A 189 -5.46 -19.47 3.40
C GLU A 189 -6.15 -20.17 2.22
N ALA A 190 -5.36 -20.76 1.32
CA ALA A 190 -5.93 -21.51 0.22
C ALA A 190 -6.86 -22.60 0.78
N VAL A 191 -8.09 -22.61 0.31
CA VAL A 191 -9.03 -23.69 0.65
C VAL A 191 -8.47 -24.98 0.05
N ARG A 192 -8.10 -25.93 0.89
CA ARG A 192 -7.75 -27.29 0.43
C ARG A 192 -9.05 -27.96 0.01
N GLU A 193 -9.17 -28.25 -1.27
CA GLU A 193 -10.20 -29.14 -1.78
C GLU A 193 -10.01 -30.56 -1.28
#